data_634f96ef556852e041cf8063ba25d37e
#
_entry.id   634f96ef556852e041cf8063ba25d37e
#
_cell.length_a   1.000
_cell.length_b   1.000
_cell.length_c   1.000
_cell.angle_alpha   90.00
_cell.angle_beta   90.00
_cell.angle_gamma   90.00
#
_symmetry.space_group_name_H-M   'P 1'
#
loop_
_entity.id
_entity.type
_entity.pdbx_description
1 polymer ?
#
loop_
_entity_poly.entity_id
_entity_poly.type
_entity_poly.pdbx_seq_one_letter_code
_entity_poly.pdbx_strand_id
1 'polypeptide(L)'
;MIMPMGKRVLKKIEEIVREEMDAAGAQELLMPAMIPEEIYEKSGRREAFGSNMFALKDRYQKNYVLGPTHEELFTMAAMMKGSSYKDFPYNLYQIQTKFRDETRPRYGLIRVREFIMKDAYSFDIDEAGLQESYMKMFQAYKNIMDRCNLNYKIVKADTGAMGGSLSEEFQAITEIGEDVVVTCEGCDFSSNLEITEVIDTGRPSDVEALDMEIVETPDAKTIEDVAAFFQKSVNDFVKTLIYSIDGKTMAFLLKGDRELNETKVLKLLQANEMELASFDEVERVTHARVGFAGPIGLECPIIMDREVANMKNFIVGANKTDHHIKNVNLKDFTVETVADIAQVHEGD
;
A
#
# COMPACT_ATOMS: atom_id res chain seq x y z
N MET A 1 1.24 21.11 -19.97
CA MET A 1 1.32 21.34 -21.46
C MET A 1 2.57 20.64 -21.96
N ILE A 2 2.45 19.80 -23.00
CA ILE A 2 3.57 19.09 -23.63
C ILE A 2 4.01 19.88 -24.86
N MET A 3 5.21 20.46 -24.80
CA MET A 3 5.78 21.26 -25.88
C MET A 3 6.35 20.36 -27.01
N PRO A 4 6.70 20.89 -28.20
CA PRO A 4 7.07 20.08 -29.37
C PRO A 4 8.19 19.07 -29.12
N MET A 5 9.22 19.42 -28.35
CA MET A 5 10.30 18.49 -27.98
C MET A 5 9.78 17.33 -27.14
N GLY A 6 9.00 17.63 -26.10
CA GLY A 6 8.37 16.60 -25.24
C GLY A 6 7.42 15.70 -26.03
N LYS A 7 6.63 16.25 -26.97
CA LYS A 7 5.75 15.43 -27.83
C LYS A 7 6.54 14.50 -28.75
N ARG A 8 7.71 14.91 -29.23
CA ARG A 8 8.59 14.03 -30.03
C ARG A 8 9.14 12.87 -29.17
N VAL A 9 9.51 13.15 -27.92
CA VAL A 9 9.96 12.09 -27.00
C VAL A 9 8.83 11.11 -26.70
N LEU A 10 7.66 11.62 -26.33
CA LEU A 10 6.48 10.77 -26.08
C LEU A 10 6.14 9.89 -27.28
N LYS A 11 6.15 10.45 -28.50
CA LYS A 11 5.89 9.68 -29.70
C LYS A 11 6.86 8.51 -29.89
N LYS A 12 8.16 8.73 -29.61
CA LYS A 12 9.17 7.66 -29.67
C LYS A 12 8.92 6.57 -28.63
N ILE A 13 8.53 6.97 -27.41
CA ILE A 13 8.19 6.01 -26.35
C ILE A 13 6.94 5.22 -26.75
N GLU A 14 5.90 5.89 -27.24
CA GLU A 14 4.68 5.26 -27.74
C GLU A 14 4.98 4.25 -28.87
N GLU A 15 5.91 4.56 -29.78
CA GLU A 15 6.37 3.66 -30.85
C GLU A 15 7.07 2.42 -30.28
N ILE A 16 8.01 2.58 -29.34
CA ILE A 16 8.69 1.46 -28.66
C ILE A 16 7.68 0.55 -27.97
N VAL A 17 6.74 1.14 -27.22
CA VAL A 17 5.69 0.39 -26.52
C VAL A 17 4.83 -0.39 -27.52
N ARG A 18 4.42 0.23 -28.62
CA ARG A 18 3.58 -0.40 -29.64
C ARG A 18 4.30 -1.59 -30.30
N GLU A 19 5.55 -1.42 -30.68
CA GLU A 19 6.35 -2.47 -31.28
C GLU A 19 6.49 -3.69 -30.37
N GLU A 20 6.75 -3.51 -29.09
CA GLU A 20 6.86 -4.60 -28.12
C GLU A 20 5.52 -5.28 -27.81
N MET A 21 4.44 -4.51 -27.74
CA MET A 21 3.10 -5.06 -27.54
C MET A 21 2.64 -5.88 -28.75
N ASP A 22 2.87 -5.38 -29.97
CA ASP A 22 2.55 -6.08 -31.21
C ASP A 22 3.40 -7.37 -31.36
N ALA A 23 4.70 -7.30 -31.03
CA ALA A 23 5.59 -8.46 -31.01
C ALA A 23 5.17 -9.53 -30.01
N ALA A 24 4.57 -9.13 -28.88
CA ALA A 24 3.98 -10.04 -27.89
C ALA A 24 2.62 -10.62 -28.33
N GLY A 25 2.09 -10.23 -29.50
CA GLY A 25 0.83 -10.71 -30.06
C GLY A 25 -0.42 -9.97 -29.56
N ALA A 26 -0.26 -8.84 -28.86
CA ALA A 26 -1.37 -8.01 -28.47
C ALA A 26 -1.91 -7.18 -29.65
N GLN A 27 -3.19 -6.81 -29.62
CA GLN A 27 -3.86 -6.06 -30.67
C GLN A 27 -4.30 -4.69 -30.17
N GLU A 28 -3.88 -3.63 -30.87
CA GLU A 28 -4.25 -2.27 -30.51
C GLU A 28 -5.71 -1.97 -30.88
N LEU A 29 -6.42 -1.31 -29.98
CA LEU A 29 -7.73 -0.73 -30.20
C LEU A 29 -7.83 0.62 -29.47
N LEU A 30 -8.96 1.31 -29.57
CA LEU A 30 -9.21 2.57 -28.86
C LEU A 30 -10.61 2.57 -28.26
N MET A 31 -10.68 2.70 -26.94
CA MET A 31 -11.92 2.81 -26.18
C MET A 31 -12.30 4.27 -25.95
N PRO A 32 -13.60 4.59 -25.72
CA PRO A 32 -14.02 5.92 -25.30
C PRO A 32 -13.39 6.34 -23.97
N ALA A 33 -12.92 7.59 -23.87
CA ALA A 33 -12.42 8.15 -22.60
C ALA A 33 -13.58 8.60 -21.67
N MET A 34 -14.71 9.02 -22.26
CA MET A 34 -15.93 9.37 -21.54
C MET A 34 -16.87 8.16 -21.52
N ILE A 35 -17.14 7.65 -20.33
CA ILE A 35 -17.77 6.35 -20.10
C ILE A 35 -19.06 6.54 -19.30
N PRO A 36 -20.18 5.87 -19.64
CA PRO A 36 -21.37 5.86 -18.79
C PRO A 36 -21.03 5.33 -17.38
N GLU A 37 -21.40 6.09 -16.36
CA GLU A 37 -21.08 5.77 -14.95
C GLU A 37 -21.61 4.39 -14.53
N GLU A 38 -22.77 3.99 -15.06
CA GLU A 38 -23.40 2.69 -14.78
C GLU A 38 -22.49 1.48 -15.05
N ILE A 39 -21.50 1.61 -15.92
CA ILE A 39 -20.54 0.55 -16.24
C ILE A 39 -19.64 0.29 -15.03
N TYR A 40 -19.16 1.34 -14.38
CA TYR A 40 -18.33 1.24 -13.17
C TYR A 40 -19.16 0.90 -11.93
N GLU A 41 -20.43 1.30 -11.88
CA GLU A 41 -21.37 0.89 -10.82
C GLU A 41 -21.58 -0.64 -10.84
N LYS A 42 -21.74 -1.23 -12.03
CA LYS A 42 -21.91 -2.69 -12.19
C LYS A 42 -20.72 -3.51 -11.73
N SER A 43 -19.50 -2.99 -11.88
CA SER A 43 -18.28 -3.66 -11.40
C SER A 43 -17.99 -3.39 -9.91
N GLY A 44 -18.71 -2.46 -9.28
CA GLY A 44 -18.43 -1.97 -7.92
C GLY A 44 -17.24 -0.99 -7.83
N ARG A 45 -16.54 -0.76 -8.95
CA ARG A 45 -15.33 0.07 -8.96
C ARG A 45 -15.64 1.57 -8.91
N ARG A 46 -16.88 1.98 -9.16
CA ARG A 46 -17.29 3.37 -8.94
C ARG A 46 -17.09 3.79 -7.49
N GLU A 47 -17.46 2.93 -6.56
CA GLU A 47 -17.29 3.13 -5.12
C GLU A 47 -15.81 3.02 -4.71
N ALA A 48 -15.10 2.00 -5.21
CA ALA A 48 -13.67 1.79 -4.91
C ALA A 48 -12.78 2.97 -5.35
N PHE A 49 -13.05 3.61 -6.49
CA PHE A 49 -12.34 4.82 -6.91
C PHE A 49 -12.82 6.08 -6.17
N GLY A 50 -14.05 6.10 -5.69
CA GLY A 50 -14.59 7.21 -4.93
C GLY A 50 -14.40 8.58 -5.58
N SER A 51 -13.80 9.51 -4.85
CA SER A 51 -13.51 10.87 -5.29
C SER A 51 -12.36 10.98 -6.31
N ASN A 52 -11.57 9.93 -6.49
CA ASN A 52 -10.49 9.92 -7.48
C ASN A 52 -10.98 9.82 -8.93
N MET A 53 -12.28 9.57 -9.14
CA MET A 53 -12.88 9.46 -10.45
C MET A 53 -13.58 10.77 -10.82
N PHE A 54 -13.17 11.40 -11.95
CA PHE A 54 -13.90 12.54 -12.50
C PHE A 54 -15.29 12.13 -12.97
N ALA A 55 -16.32 12.66 -12.33
CA ALA A 55 -17.72 12.45 -12.69
C ALA A 55 -18.31 13.72 -13.29
N LEU A 56 -19.16 13.56 -14.32
CA LEU A 56 -19.80 14.66 -15.02
C LEU A 56 -21.21 14.28 -15.49
N LYS A 57 -22.00 15.26 -15.85
CA LYS A 57 -23.32 15.05 -16.46
C LYS A 57 -23.40 15.69 -17.84
N ASP A 58 -24.06 14.99 -18.73
CA ASP A 58 -24.37 15.55 -20.04
C ASP A 58 -25.55 16.55 -19.94
N ARG A 59 -25.93 17.18 -21.08
CA ARG A 59 -27.07 18.11 -21.13
C ARG A 59 -28.42 17.49 -20.76
N TYR A 60 -28.52 16.16 -20.83
CA TYR A 60 -29.71 15.38 -20.47
C TYR A 60 -29.66 14.84 -19.04
N GLN A 61 -28.67 15.28 -18.22
CA GLN A 61 -28.47 14.85 -16.85
C GLN A 61 -28.09 13.35 -16.70
N LYS A 62 -27.58 12.75 -17.75
CA LYS A 62 -26.98 11.40 -17.69
C LYS A 62 -25.59 11.49 -17.09
N ASN A 63 -25.30 10.55 -16.20
CA ASN A 63 -24.02 10.47 -15.52
C ASN A 63 -22.96 9.79 -16.41
N TYR A 64 -21.79 10.38 -16.43
CA TYR A 64 -20.59 9.88 -17.09
C TYR A 64 -19.39 10.04 -16.16
N VAL A 65 -18.35 9.27 -16.45
CA VAL A 65 -17.04 9.40 -15.81
C VAL A 65 -15.96 9.50 -16.87
N LEU A 66 -14.84 10.12 -16.54
CA LEU A 66 -13.64 10.04 -17.35
C LEU A 66 -12.83 8.83 -16.90
N GLY A 67 -12.48 7.94 -17.82
CA GLY A 67 -11.87 6.65 -17.53
C GLY A 67 -10.51 6.78 -16.81
N PRO A 68 -10.39 6.30 -15.56
CA PRO A 68 -9.10 6.19 -14.86
C PRO A 68 -8.29 4.97 -15.35
N THR A 69 -8.98 3.97 -15.88
CA THR A 69 -8.50 2.71 -16.48
C THR A 69 -9.69 2.10 -17.24
N HIS A 70 -9.57 0.97 -17.93
CA HIS A 70 -10.63 0.52 -18.87
C HIS A 70 -10.97 -0.97 -18.78
N GLU A 71 -10.76 -1.62 -17.66
CA GLU A 71 -11.03 -3.06 -17.45
C GLU A 71 -12.46 -3.42 -17.88
N GLU A 72 -13.45 -2.61 -17.50
CA GLU A 72 -14.86 -2.84 -17.80
C GLU A 72 -15.14 -2.82 -19.31
N LEU A 73 -14.60 -1.83 -20.02
CA LEU A 73 -14.83 -1.70 -21.46
C LEU A 73 -14.11 -2.79 -22.25
N PHE A 74 -12.89 -3.17 -21.84
CA PHE A 74 -12.19 -4.29 -22.47
C PHE A 74 -12.87 -5.62 -22.21
N THR A 75 -13.43 -5.82 -21.01
CA THR A 75 -14.26 -6.99 -20.71
C THR A 75 -15.52 -7.03 -21.60
N MET A 76 -16.19 -5.88 -21.81
CA MET A 76 -17.31 -5.79 -22.74
C MET A 76 -16.90 -6.14 -24.17
N ALA A 77 -15.75 -5.63 -24.65
CA ALA A 77 -15.23 -5.96 -25.97
C ALA A 77 -14.91 -7.46 -26.09
N ALA A 78 -14.32 -8.03 -25.06
CA ALA A 78 -14.06 -9.48 -24.97
C ALA A 78 -15.35 -10.30 -25.08
N MET A 79 -16.40 -9.91 -24.35
CA MET A 79 -17.72 -10.55 -24.43
C MET A 79 -18.36 -10.45 -25.80
N MET A 80 -18.14 -9.34 -26.52
CA MET A 80 -18.67 -9.17 -27.87
C MET A 80 -17.93 -10.02 -28.91
N LYS A 81 -16.65 -10.30 -28.71
CA LYS A 81 -15.80 -11.06 -29.63
C LYS A 81 -15.83 -12.56 -29.30
N GLY A 82 -15.76 -12.90 -28.02
CA GLY A 82 -15.61 -14.26 -27.53
C GLY A 82 -16.96 -15.00 -27.47
N SER A 83 -17.33 -15.68 -28.54
CA SER A 83 -18.52 -16.54 -28.57
C SER A 83 -18.21 -18.01 -28.26
N SER A 84 -16.93 -18.38 -28.25
CA SER A 84 -16.44 -19.74 -28.00
C SER A 84 -15.09 -19.71 -27.28
N TYR A 85 -14.81 -20.77 -26.49
CA TYR A 85 -13.47 -20.97 -25.91
C TYR A 85 -12.34 -21.01 -26.96
N LYS A 86 -12.65 -21.29 -28.23
CA LYS A 86 -11.69 -21.31 -29.34
C LYS A 86 -11.26 -19.90 -29.77
N ASP A 87 -11.95 -18.88 -29.34
CA ASP A 87 -11.61 -17.50 -29.61
C ASP A 87 -10.48 -16.99 -28.67
N PHE A 88 -10.14 -17.76 -27.66
CA PHE A 88 -9.10 -17.47 -26.67
C PHE A 88 -7.82 -18.28 -26.93
N PRO A 89 -6.63 -17.83 -26.48
CA PRO A 89 -6.40 -16.57 -25.79
C PRO A 89 -6.32 -15.37 -26.75
N TYR A 90 -6.58 -14.17 -26.22
CA TYR A 90 -6.24 -12.94 -26.90
C TYR A 90 -5.88 -11.82 -25.92
N ASN A 91 -5.06 -10.89 -26.38
CA ASN A 91 -4.64 -9.73 -25.63
C ASN A 91 -4.96 -8.47 -26.42
N LEU A 92 -5.62 -7.52 -25.76
CA LEU A 92 -6.03 -6.25 -26.31
C LEU A 92 -5.35 -5.13 -25.56
N TYR A 93 -4.90 -4.07 -26.24
CA TYR A 93 -4.31 -2.92 -25.59
C TYR A 93 -4.70 -1.61 -26.25
N GLN A 94 -4.48 -0.52 -25.55
CA GLN A 94 -4.58 0.83 -26.08
C GLN A 94 -3.48 1.73 -25.52
N ILE A 95 -3.22 2.82 -26.22
CA ILE A 95 -2.43 3.95 -25.74
C ILE A 95 -3.37 5.15 -25.75
N GLN A 96 -3.79 5.59 -24.57
CA GLN A 96 -4.85 6.59 -24.44
C GLN A 96 -4.66 7.47 -23.21
N THR A 97 -5.22 8.68 -23.28
CA THR A 97 -5.32 9.59 -22.13
C THR A 97 -6.26 9.03 -21.08
N LYS A 98 -5.79 9.02 -19.83
CA LYS A 98 -6.54 8.67 -18.64
C LYS A 98 -6.68 9.87 -17.70
N PHE A 99 -7.66 9.77 -16.80
CA PHE A 99 -8.02 10.85 -15.90
C PHE A 99 -8.17 10.31 -14.48
N ARG A 100 -7.49 10.97 -13.52
CA ARG A 100 -7.65 10.70 -12.08
C ARG A 100 -7.71 12.03 -11.36
N ASP A 101 -8.72 12.24 -10.50
CA ASP A 101 -8.87 13.49 -9.74
C ASP A 101 -7.89 13.51 -8.55
N GLU A 102 -6.63 13.58 -8.91
CA GLU A 102 -5.52 13.57 -7.97
C GLU A 102 -5.57 14.81 -7.06
N THR A 103 -5.62 14.58 -5.76
CA THR A 103 -5.75 15.66 -4.77
C THR A 103 -4.51 16.55 -4.73
N ARG A 104 -3.31 15.97 -4.92
CA ARG A 104 -2.03 16.67 -4.84
C ARG A 104 -1.15 16.39 -6.05
N PRO A 105 -1.46 16.97 -7.24
CA PRO A 105 -0.58 16.86 -8.40
C PRO A 105 0.81 17.44 -8.09
N ARG A 106 1.87 16.72 -8.47
CA ARG A 106 3.25 17.14 -8.21
C ARG A 106 4.24 16.45 -9.15
N TYR A 107 5.50 16.84 -9.10
CA TYR A 107 6.60 16.28 -9.88
C TYR A 107 6.39 16.30 -11.41
N GLY A 108 5.83 17.41 -11.93
CA GLY A 108 5.70 17.64 -13.37
C GLY A 108 4.74 16.67 -14.07
N LEU A 109 5.25 15.60 -14.69
CA LEU A 109 4.46 14.59 -15.39
C LEU A 109 4.27 13.29 -14.59
N ILE A 110 4.88 13.16 -13.41
CA ILE A 110 4.86 11.91 -12.63
C ILE A 110 3.49 11.72 -11.97
N ARG A 111 2.95 12.78 -11.34
CA ARG A 111 1.65 12.72 -10.68
C ARG A 111 0.75 13.85 -11.14
N VAL A 112 -0.13 13.54 -12.08
CA VAL A 112 -1.00 14.50 -12.77
C VAL A 112 -2.42 13.96 -12.91
N ARG A 113 -3.38 14.86 -13.22
CA ARG A 113 -4.79 14.50 -13.38
C ARG A 113 -5.14 13.96 -14.77
N GLU A 114 -4.31 14.26 -15.75
CA GLU A 114 -4.46 13.83 -17.14
C GLU A 114 -3.12 13.29 -17.64
N PHE A 115 -3.05 12.04 -18.05
CA PHE A 115 -1.82 11.39 -18.49
C PHE A 115 -2.10 10.33 -19.56
N ILE A 116 -1.07 9.98 -20.33
CA ILE A 116 -1.14 8.92 -21.33
C ILE A 116 -0.74 7.61 -20.68
N MET A 117 -1.59 6.59 -20.84
CA MET A 117 -1.34 5.24 -20.35
C MET A 117 -1.38 4.26 -21.52
N LYS A 118 -0.45 3.30 -21.54
CA LYS A 118 -0.67 2.04 -22.24
C LYS A 118 -1.31 1.09 -21.23
N ASP A 119 -2.49 0.65 -21.52
CA ASP A 119 -3.19 -0.39 -20.75
C ASP A 119 -3.49 -1.58 -21.66
N ALA A 120 -3.22 -2.79 -21.16
CA ALA A 120 -3.40 -4.06 -21.88
C ALA A 120 -4.16 -5.05 -20.99
N TYR A 121 -4.98 -5.88 -21.62
CA TYR A 121 -5.88 -6.80 -20.95
C TYR A 121 -5.85 -8.14 -21.69
N SER A 122 -5.43 -9.18 -21.00
CA SER A 122 -5.43 -10.55 -21.54
C SER A 122 -6.69 -11.30 -21.11
N PHE A 123 -7.11 -12.20 -21.97
CA PHE A 123 -8.27 -13.07 -21.77
C PHE A 123 -7.86 -14.48 -22.15
N ASP A 124 -7.92 -15.38 -21.18
CA ASP A 124 -7.43 -16.73 -21.26
C ASP A 124 -8.50 -17.73 -20.81
N ILE A 125 -8.36 -19.01 -21.19
CA ILE A 125 -9.37 -20.04 -20.88
C ILE A 125 -9.14 -20.69 -19.52
N ASP A 126 -7.92 -20.61 -19.00
CA ASP A 126 -7.53 -21.19 -17.72
C ASP A 126 -6.31 -20.45 -17.15
N GLU A 127 -5.93 -20.84 -15.94
CA GLU A 127 -4.85 -20.22 -15.17
C GLU A 127 -3.47 -20.44 -15.83
N ALA A 128 -3.27 -21.57 -16.51
CA ALA A 128 -2.03 -21.87 -17.25
C ALA A 128 -1.87 -20.92 -18.43
N GLY A 129 -2.96 -20.69 -19.20
CA GLY A 129 -3.00 -19.68 -20.27
C GLY A 129 -2.78 -18.28 -19.76
N LEU A 130 -3.42 -17.91 -18.63
CA LEU A 130 -3.22 -16.61 -17.97
C LEU A 130 -1.74 -16.40 -17.62
N GLN A 131 -1.09 -17.41 -17.04
CA GLN A 131 0.34 -17.34 -16.70
C GLN A 131 1.21 -17.16 -17.95
N GLU A 132 0.90 -17.84 -19.05
CA GLU A 132 1.63 -17.67 -20.32
C GLU A 132 1.46 -16.24 -20.87
N SER A 133 0.24 -15.71 -20.88
CA SER A 133 -0.05 -14.35 -21.30
C SER A 133 0.64 -13.33 -20.41
N TYR A 134 0.64 -13.52 -19.08
CA TYR A 134 1.36 -12.69 -18.13
C TYR A 134 2.86 -12.64 -18.42
N MET A 135 3.50 -13.79 -18.64
CA MET A 135 4.94 -13.85 -18.93
C MET A 135 5.32 -13.21 -20.28
N LYS A 136 4.41 -13.23 -21.28
CA LYS A 136 4.61 -12.48 -22.53
C LYS A 136 4.62 -10.97 -22.25
N MET A 137 3.70 -10.47 -21.43
CA MET A 137 3.66 -9.06 -21.04
C MET A 137 4.86 -8.67 -20.18
N PHE A 138 5.24 -9.53 -19.24
CA PHE A 138 6.43 -9.34 -18.42
C PHE A 138 7.69 -9.15 -19.28
N GLN A 139 7.89 -10.02 -20.30
CA GLN A 139 9.02 -9.87 -21.19
C GLN A 139 8.93 -8.62 -22.08
N ALA A 140 7.74 -8.29 -22.59
CA ALA A 140 7.53 -7.07 -23.34
C ALA A 140 7.88 -5.81 -22.53
N TYR A 141 7.51 -5.78 -21.23
CA TYR A 141 7.85 -4.67 -20.35
C TYR A 141 9.35 -4.55 -20.09
N LYS A 142 10.04 -5.66 -19.89
CA LYS A 142 11.52 -5.66 -19.81
C LYS A 142 12.14 -5.02 -21.04
N ASN A 143 11.71 -5.46 -22.23
CA ASN A 143 12.21 -4.93 -23.49
C ASN A 143 11.92 -3.41 -23.62
N ILE A 144 10.70 -2.95 -23.23
CA ILE A 144 10.35 -1.55 -23.24
C ILE A 144 11.28 -0.74 -22.33
N MET A 145 11.50 -1.18 -21.09
CA MET A 145 12.38 -0.51 -20.14
C MET A 145 13.83 -0.44 -20.64
N ASP A 146 14.33 -1.57 -21.16
CA ASP A 146 15.68 -1.67 -21.72
C ASP A 146 15.85 -0.74 -22.95
N ARG A 147 14.90 -0.74 -23.87
CA ARG A 147 14.90 0.13 -25.07
C ARG A 147 14.76 1.61 -24.73
N CYS A 148 14.07 1.93 -23.63
CA CYS A 148 14.01 3.28 -23.08
C CYS A 148 15.26 3.66 -22.27
N ASN A 149 16.23 2.74 -22.13
CA ASN A 149 17.47 2.91 -21.37
C ASN A 149 17.21 3.34 -19.90
N LEU A 150 16.21 2.72 -19.27
CA LEU A 150 15.87 2.97 -17.87
C LEU A 150 16.62 1.99 -16.96
N ASN A 151 17.15 2.50 -15.86
CA ASN A 151 17.57 1.67 -14.73
C ASN A 151 16.32 1.37 -13.90
N TYR A 152 15.95 0.10 -13.76
CA TYR A 152 14.71 -0.29 -13.08
C TYR A 152 14.89 -1.54 -12.22
N LYS A 153 13.97 -1.70 -11.30
CA LYS A 153 13.76 -2.93 -10.53
C LYS A 153 12.34 -3.44 -10.75
N ILE A 154 12.17 -4.75 -10.71
CA ILE A 154 10.86 -5.39 -10.72
C ILE A 154 10.53 -5.70 -9.29
N VAL A 155 9.49 -5.08 -8.77
CA VAL A 155 9.13 -5.14 -7.35
C VAL A 155 7.75 -5.76 -7.16
N LYS A 156 7.58 -6.49 -6.09
CA LYS A 156 6.25 -6.89 -5.62
C LYS A 156 5.54 -5.64 -5.09
N ALA A 157 4.28 -5.48 -5.43
CA ALA A 157 3.47 -4.34 -5.07
C ALA A 157 2.10 -4.75 -4.52
N ASP A 158 1.41 -3.83 -3.88
CA ASP A 158 0.01 -4.00 -3.51
C ASP A 158 -0.89 -3.86 -4.73
N THR A 159 -2.02 -4.59 -4.74
CA THR A 159 -3.00 -4.52 -5.84
C THR A 159 -3.89 -3.28 -5.78
N GLY A 160 -3.98 -2.65 -4.62
CA GLY A 160 -4.79 -1.45 -4.38
C GLY A 160 -6.23 -1.58 -4.85
N ALA A 161 -6.81 -0.47 -5.31
CA ALA A 161 -8.18 -0.40 -5.84
C ALA A 161 -8.39 -1.20 -7.15
N MET A 162 -7.32 -1.70 -7.77
CA MET A 162 -7.41 -2.56 -8.97
C MET A 162 -7.93 -3.96 -8.64
N GLY A 163 -7.67 -4.45 -7.42
CA GLY A 163 -7.99 -5.80 -7.00
C GLY A 163 -7.06 -6.84 -7.62
N GLY A 164 -7.30 -8.11 -7.32
CA GLY A 164 -6.47 -9.23 -7.75
C GLY A 164 -5.58 -9.77 -6.64
N SER A 165 -4.83 -10.83 -6.92
CA SER A 165 -4.02 -11.55 -5.93
C SER A 165 -2.51 -11.33 -6.08
N LEU A 166 -2.06 -10.77 -7.20
CA LEU A 166 -0.66 -10.57 -7.54
C LEU A 166 -0.48 -9.23 -8.23
N SER A 167 0.51 -8.46 -7.82
CA SER A 167 0.94 -7.24 -8.48
C SER A 167 2.45 -7.17 -8.52
N GLU A 168 3.00 -6.81 -9.69
CA GLU A 168 4.41 -6.50 -9.89
C GLU A 168 4.54 -5.16 -10.62
N GLU A 169 5.53 -4.37 -10.24
CA GLU A 169 5.80 -3.07 -10.83
C GLU A 169 7.21 -3.00 -11.38
N PHE A 170 7.35 -2.43 -12.58
CA PHE A 170 8.63 -2.08 -13.18
C PHE A 170 8.97 -0.65 -12.77
N GLN A 171 9.64 -0.50 -11.64
CA GLN A 171 9.96 0.80 -11.07
C GLN A 171 11.30 1.33 -11.55
N ALA A 172 11.29 2.48 -12.21
CA ALA A 172 12.49 3.19 -12.61
C ALA A 172 13.15 3.82 -11.37
N ILE A 173 14.44 3.52 -11.17
CA ILE A 173 15.19 4.04 -10.02
C ILE A 173 15.59 5.49 -10.29
N THR A 174 15.11 6.40 -9.45
CA THR A 174 15.33 7.84 -9.57
C THR A 174 15.22 8.53 -8.21
N GLU A 175 15.96 9.63 -8.03
CA GLU A 175 15.91 10.45 -6.81
C GLU A 175 14.63 11.29 -6.68
N ILE A 176 13.89 11.46 -7.77
CA ILE A 176 12.63 12.24 -7.81
C ILE A 176 11.36 11.36 -7.76
N GLY A 177 11.49 10.08 -7.43
CA GLY A 177 10.37 9.15 -7.25
C GLY A 177 9.61 9.41 -5.95
N GLU A 178 8.42 8.84 -5.84
CA GLU A 178 7.59 8.89 -4.63
C GLU A 178 7.72 7.62 -3.79
N ASP A 179 7.93 6.48 -4.44
CA ASP A 179 7.96 5.19 -3.78
C ASP A 179 9.38 4.82 -3.33
N VAL A 180 9.47 4.09 -2.24
CA VAL A 180 10.72 3.54 -1.73
C VAL A 180 10.77 2.05 -2.05
N VAL A 181 11.85 1.65 -2.74
CA VAL A 181 12.11 0.24 -3.09
C VAL A 181 13.06 -0.36 -2.08
N VAL A 182 12.65 -1.46 -1.48
CA VAL A 182 13.49 -2.30 -0.63
C VAL A 182 14.16 -3.36 -1.50
N THR A 183 15.48 -3.49 -1.39
CA THR A 183 16.27 -4.49 -2.12
C THR A 183 17.13 -5.30 -1.16
N CYS A 184 17.30 -6.59 -1.43
CA CYS A 184 18.23 -7.43 -0.68
C CYS A 184 19.63 -7.35 -1.30
N GLU A 185 20.68 -7.21 -0.47
CA GLU A 185 22.05 -7.22 -0.94
C GLU A 185 22.54 -8.66 -1.31
N GLY A 186 21.90 -9.68 -0.73
CA GLY A 186 22.30 -11.08 -0.89
C GLY A 186 21.57 -11.83 -2.01
N CYS A 187 20.50 -11.29 -2.58
CA CYS A 187 19.72 -11.92 -3.65
C CYS A 187 18.96 -10.90 -4.50
N ASP A 188 18.22 -11.38 -5.51
CA ASP A 188 17.42 -10.51 -6.42
C ASP A 188 16.08 -10.06 -5.85
N PHE A 189 15.85 -10.18 -4.54
CA PHE A 189 14.62 -9.73 -3.91
C PHE A 189 14.49 -8.22 -4.02
N SER A 190 13.31 -7.78 -4.47
CA SER A 190 12.91 -6.36 -4.47
C SER A 190 11.42 -6.26 -4.20
N SER A 191 11.03 -5.29 -3.38
CA SER A 191 9.63 -5.06 -3.00
C SER A 191 9.39 -3.59 -2.72
N ASN A 192 8.14 -3.15 -2.81
CA ASN A 192 7.74 -1.84 -2.32
C ASN A 192 7.78 -1.84 -0.79
N LEU A 193 8.25 -0.75 -0.19
CA LEU A 193 8.35 -0.57 1.26
C LEU A 193 7.01 -0.86 1.98
N GLU A 194 5.90 -0.47 1.35
CA GLU A 194 4.57 -0.61 1.93
C GLU A 194 4.12 -2.05 2.20
N ILE A 195 4.67 -3.02 1.43
CA ILE A 195 4.27 -4.43 1.56
C ILE A 195 5.41 -5.36 1.95
N THR A 196 6.63 -4.83 2.10
CA THR A 196 7.78 -5.65 2.49
C THR A 196 7.58 -6.20 3.89
N GLU A 197 7.63 -7.53 4.03
CA GLU A 197 7.53 -8.19 5.32
C GLU A 197 8.82 -8.03 6.12
N VAL A 198 8.69 -7.76 7.42
CA VAL A 198 9.79 -7.86 8.37
C VAL A 198 9.98 -9.34 8.71
N ILE A 199 11.17 -9.89 8.46
CA ILE A 199 11.49 -11.25 8.86
C ILE A 199 11.93 -11.22 10.30
N ASP A 200 11.03 -11.60 11.21
CA ASP A 200 11.39 -11.77 12.63
C ASP A 200 12.28 -13.01 12.80
N THR A 201 13.58 -12.77 12.91
CA THR A 201 14.58 -13.78 13.27
C THR A 201 14.80 -13.84 14.77
N GLY A 202 14.07 -13.06 15.55
CA GLY A 202 14.17 -12.96 16.99
C GLY A 202 13.83 -14.29 17.67
N ARG A 203 14.61 -14.65 18.67
CA ARG A 203 14.24 -15.72 19.60
C ARG A 203 13.54 -15.11 20.80
N PRO A 204 12.52 -15.79 21.36
CA PRO A 204 11.93 -15.35 22.63
C PRO A 204 13.03 -15.12 23.66
N SER A 205 12.96 -14.00 24.36
CA SER A 205 13.94 -13.67 25.41
C SER A 205 13.90 -14.71 26.52
N ASP A 206 15.07 -15.25 26.92
CA ASP A 206 15.20 -16.22 28.00
C ASP A 206 15.28 -15.55 29.39
N VAL A 207 15.21 -14.21 29.47
CA VAL A 207 15.25 -13.45 30.70
C VAL A 207 14.02 -13.79 31.55
N GLU A 208 14.20 -13.90 32.86
CA GLU A 208 13.11 -14.12 33.81
C GLU A 208 12.16 -12.91 33.84
N ALA A 209 10.86 -13.18 33.84
CA ALA A 209 9.85 -12.14 33.92
C ALA A 209 9.81 -11.51 35.29
N LEU A 210 10.01 -10.20 35.35
CA LEU A 210 9.96 -9.41 36.57
C LEU A 210 8.53 -8.89 36.81
N ASP A 211 8.27 -8.45 38.06
CA ASP A 211 7.01 -7.81 38.39
C ASP A 211 6.94 -6.39 37.84
N MET A 212 5.75 -6.01 37.37
CA MET A 212 5.49 -4.66 36.86
C MET A 212 5.69 -3.61 37.96
N GLU A 213 6.24 -2.47 37.55
CA GLU A 213 6.41 -1.32 38.45
C GLU A 213 6.04 -0.02 37.71
N ILE A 214 5.14 0.76 38.28
CA ILE A 214 4.75 2.09 37.76
C ILE A 214 5.79 3.10 38.25
N VAL A 215 6.31 3.89 37.32
CA VAL A 215 7.36 4.88 37.59
C VAL A 215 6.86 6.25 37.13
N GLU A 216 7.02 7.26 37.95
CA GLU A 216 6.78 8.66 37.60
C GLU A 216 7.91 9.15 36.69
N THR A 217 7.54 9.70 35.51
CA THR A 217 8.47 10.14 34.47
C THR A 217 8.11 11.55 34.01
N PRO A 218 8.35 12.55 34.87
CA PRO A 218 7.95 13.93 34.58
C PRO A 218 8.63 14.44 33.30
N ASP A 219 7.87 15.14 32.48
CA ASP A 219 8.31 15.78 31.24
C ASP A 219 8.84 14.83 30.13
N ALA A 220 8.85 13.50 30.34
CA ALA A 220 9.27 12.51 29.34
C ALA A 220 8.07 12.04 28.52
N LYS A 221 7.95 12.53 27.26
CA LYS A 221 6.81 12.26 26.38
C LYS A 221 7.20 11.49 25.11
N THR A 222 8.39 11.75 24.58
CA THR A 222 8.89 11.02 23.42
C THR A 222 9.59 9.74 23.84
N ILE A 223 9.71 8.78 22.94
CA ILE A 223 10.40 7.52 23.23
C ILE A 223 11.86 7.76 23.62
N GLU A 224 12.49 8.79 23.04
CA GLU A 224 13.86 9.21 23.33
C GLU A 224 13.99 9.79 24.74
N ASP A 225 13.04 10.64 25.14
CA ASP A 225 13.02 11.21 26.51
C ASP A 225 12.89 10.12 27.56
N VAL A 226 11.97 9.18 27.31
CA VAL A 226 11.72 8.06 28.23
C VAL A 226 12.92 7.11 28.26
N ALA A 227 13.54 6.81 27.11
CA ALA A 227 14.74 6.00 27.00
C ALA A 227 15.91 6.63 27.79
N ALA A 228 16.10 7.94 27.66
CA ALA A 228 17.09 8.70 28.42
C ALA A 228 16.82 8.67 29.93
N PHE A 229 15.55 8.82 30.34
CA PHE A 229 15.14 8.76 31.76
C PHE A 229 15.47 7.41 32.39
N PHE A 230 15.12 6.29 31.72
CA PHE A 230 15.41 4.94 32.22
C PHE A 230 16.83 4.47 31.94
N GLN A 231 17.65 5.21 31.21
CA GLN A 231 18.99 4.82 30.73
C GLN A 231 18.95 3.46 30.00
N LYS A 232 17.95 3.27 29.15
CA LYS A 232 17.68 2.07 28.38
C LYS A 232 17.76 2.33 26.89
N SER A 233 17.92 1.26 26.12
CA SER A 233 17.79 1.36 24.65
C SER A 233 16.34 1.59 24.26
N VAL A 234 16.10 2.32 23.17
CA VAL A 234 14.77 2.47 22.55
C VAL A 234 14.13 1.11 22.27
N ASN A 235 14.95 0.09 22.03
CA ASN A 235 14.53 -1.29 21.78
C ASN A 235 13.95 -2.02 23.00
N ASP A 236 14.13 -1.47 24.21
CA ASP A 236 13.53 -2.00 25.44
C ASP A 236 12.09 -1.50 25.66
N PHE A 237 11.58 -0.67 24.75
CA PHE A 237 10.27 -0.04 24.85
C PHE A 237 9.29 -0.62 23.83
N VAL A 238 7.99 -0.56 24.19
CA VAL A 238 6.89 -0.83 23.29
C VAL A 238 6.00 0.40 23.19
N LYS A 239 5.86 0.93 21.98
CA LYS A 239 4.95 2.04 21.67
C LYS A 239 3.53 1.52 21.55
N THR A 240 2.57 2.28 22.09
CA THR A 240 1.14 2.05 21.89
C THR A 240 0.58 3.20 21.06
N LEU A 241 0.21 2.90 19.83
CA LEU A 241 -0.38 3.86 18.91
C LEU A 241 -1.89 3.62 18.81
N ILE A 242 -2.68 4.68 18.92
CA ILE A 242 -4.14 4.60 18.85
C ILE A 242 -4.62 5.18 17.52
N TYR A 243 -5.36 4.38 16.78
CA TYR A 243 -5.94 4.76 15.48
C TYR A 243 -7.44 4.52 15.45
N SER A 244 -8.13 5.24 14.59
CA SER A 244 -9.50 4.99 14.17
C SER A 244 -9.46 4.21 12.84
N ILE A 245 -10.02 3.02 12.82
CA ILE A 245 -10.10 2.14 11.66
C ILE A 245 -11.58 1.98 11.27
N ASP A 246 -11.98 2.51 10.12
CA ASP A 246 -13.40 2.55 9.69
C ASP A 246 -14.32 3.03 10.85
N GLY A 247 -13.87 4.05 11.61
CA GLY A 247 -14.59 4.65 12.75
C GLY A 247 -14.52 3.84 14.05
N LYS A 248 -13.71 2.77 14.14
CA LYS A 248 -13.48 2.01 15.37
C LYS A 248 -12.10 2.29 15.93
N THR A 249 -12.02 2.62 17.21
CA THR A 249 -10.74 2.85 17.90
C THR A 249 -10.02 1.54 18.17
N MET A 250 -8.76 1.43 17.76
CA MET A 250 -7.88 0.26 17.94
C MET A 250 -6.48 0.71 18.38
N ALA A 251 -5.78 -0.17 19.07
CA ALA A 251 -4.41 0.06 19.53
C ALA A 251 -3.43 -0.86 18.79
N PHE A 252 -2.27 -0.31 18.45
CA PHE A 252 -1.19 -1.02 17.77
C PHE A 252 0.07 -0.95 18.63
N LEU A 253 0.64 -2.13 18.94
CA LEU A 253 1.86 -2.24 19.72
C LEU A 253 3.04 -2.52 18.81
N LEU A 254 4.06 -1.69 18.91
CA LEU A 254 5.30 -1.79 18.14
C LEU A 254 6.50 -1.65 19.08
N LYS A 255 7.60 -2.27 18.70
CA LYS A 255 8.89 -2.04 19.34
C LYS A 255 9.27 -0.56 19.22
N GLY A 256 9.99 -0.02 20.19
CA GLY A 256 10.24 1.42 20.30
C GLY A 256 10.92 2.08 19.11
N ASP A 257 11.77 1.35 18.38
CA ASP A 257 12.48 1.79 17.18
C ASP A 257 11.69 1.60 15.89
N ARG A 258 10.52 0.95 15.92
CA ARG A 258 9.71 0.66 14.72
C ARG A 258 8.64 1.70 14.45
N GLU A 259 8.26 1.82 13.18
CA GLU A 259 7.12 2.61 12.71
C GLU A 259 6.00 1.69 12.23
N LEU A 260 4.77 2.16 12.37
CA LEU A 260 3.59 1.42 11.89
C LEU A 260 3.50 1.52 10.37
N ASN A 261 3.24 0.38 9.72
CA ASN A 261 2.92 0.33 8.30
C ASN A 261 1.40 0.28 8.12
N GLU A 262 0.82 1.42 7.74
CA GLU A 262 -0.63 1.57 7.59
C GLU A 262 -1.20 0.65 6.50
N THR A 263 -0.48 0.43 5.40
CA THR A 263 -0.90 -0.47 4.31
C THR A 263 -1.03 -1.92 4.79
N LYS A 264 -0.07 -2.41 5.60
CA LYS A 264 -0.15 -3.76 6.20
C LYS A 264 -1.35 -3.88 7.14
N VAL A 265 -1.61 -2.85 7.95
CA VAL A 265 -2.74 -2.81 8.88
C VAL A 265 -4.08 -2.83 8.14
N LEU A 266 -4.27 -1.96 7.15
CA LEU A 266 -5.49 -1.92 6.34
C LEU A 266 -5.76 -3.26 5.67
N LYS A 267 -4.74 -3.90 5.12
CA LYS A 267 -4.85 -5.23 4.50
C LYS A 267 -5.18 -6.33 5.51
N LEU A 268 -4.53 -6.32 6.68
CA LEU A 268 -4.78 -7.28 7.76
C LEU A 268 -6.24 -7.23 8.22
N LEU A 269 -6.77 -6.02 8.38
CA LEU A 269 -8.12 -5.79 8.90
C LEU A 269 -9.19 -5.75 7.81
N GLN A 270 -8.82 -5.80 6.53
CA GLN A 270 -9.71 -5.60 5.38
C GLN A 270 -10.50 -4.28 5.49
N ALA A 271 -9.82 -3.23 5.99
CA ALA A 271 -10.39 -1.92 6.24
C ALA A 271 -10.11 -0.96 5.09
N ASN A 272 -10.92 0.10 4.98
CA ASN A 272 -10.83 1.10 3.92
C ASN A 272 -10.14 2.38 4.37
N GLU A 273 -10.30 2.75 5.64
CA GLU A 273 -9.81 4.02 6.18
C GLU A 273 -9.06 3.79 7.50
N MET A 274 -7.94 4.48 7.64
CA MET A 274 -7.13 4.50 8.85
C MET A 274 -6.65 5.92 9.13
N GLU A 275 -6.94 6.43 10.32
CA GLU A 275 -6.54 7.76 10.76
C GLU A 275 -6.02 7.69 12.19
N LEU A 276 -5.07 8.57 12.54
CA LEU A 276 -4.69 8.75 13.93
C LEU A 276 -5.92 9.13 14.75
N ALA A 277 -6.13 8.44 15.87
CA ALA A 277 -7.24 8.76 16.75
C ALA A 277 -7.15 10.21 17.25
N SER A 278 -8.29 10.88 17.34
CA SER A 278 -8.37 12.22 17.91
C SER A 278 -7.94 12.22 19.37
N PHE A 279 -7.56 13.38 19.89
CA PHE A 279 -7.18 13.52 21.31
C PHE A 279 -8.28 13.02 22.26
N ASP A 280 -9.54 13.32 21.94
CA ASP A 280 -10.71 12.90 22.74
C ASP A 280 -10.87 11.37 22.73
N GLU A 281 -10.62 10.72 21.60
CA GLU A 281 -10.66 9.25 21.47
C GLU A 281 -9.55 8.60 22.26
N VAL A 282 -8.33 9.14 22.17
CA VAL A 282 -7.18 8.64 22.96
C VAL A 282 -7.48 8.78 24.47
N GLU A 283 -7.92 9.95 24.93
CA GLU A 283 -8.27 10.16 26.34
C GLU A 283 -9.41 9.25 26.80
N ARG A 284 -10.37 8.96 25.95
CA ARG A 284 -11.50 8.06 26.27
C ARG A 284 -11.04 6.62 26.53
N VAL A 285 -10.10 6.08 25.72
CA VAL A 285 -9.67 4.67 25.83
C VAL A 285 -8.47 4.47 26.77
N THR A 286 -7.69 5.54 27.03
CA THR A 286 -6.48 5.46 27.88
C THR A 286 -6.68 6.14 29.24
N HIS A 287 -7.67 7.03 29.38
CA HIS A 287 -7.86 7.92 30.54
C HIS A 287 -6.65 8.84 30.81
N ALA A 288 -5.79 9.04 29.81
CA ALA A 288 -4.58 9.84 29.89
C ALA A 288 -4.41 10.75 28.68
N ARG A 289 -3.57 11.78 28.83
CA ARG A 289 -3.14 12.60 27.68
C ARG A 289 -2.31 11.78 26.68
N VAL A 290 -2.37 12.23 25.41
CA VAL A 290 -1.51 11.67 24.35
C VAL A 290 -0.05 11.68 24.76
N GLY A 291 0.67 10.58 24.46
CA GLY A 291 2.07 10.36 24.79
C GLY A 291 2.28 9.38 25.97
N PHE A 292 1.21 8.97 26.68
CA PHE A 292 1.31 8.05 27.82
C PHE A 292 0.46 6.79 27.64
N ALA A 293 0.04 6.50 26.40
CA ALA A 293 -0.74 5.31 26.10
C ALA A 293 0.08 4.02 26.34
N GLY A 294 -0.56 3.03 26.92
CA GLY A 294 0.00 1.70 27.16
C GLY A 294 -1.06 0.60 27.08
N PRO A 295 -0.66 -0.67 26.94
CA PRO A 295 -1.61 -1.77 26.73
C PRO A 295 -2.36 -2.19 28.01
N ILE A 296 -1.90 -1.79 29.18
CA ILE A 296 -2.47 -2.23 30.46
C ILE A 296 -3.77 -1.49 30.77
N GLY A 297 -4.87 -2.23 30.84
CA GLY A 297 -6.19 -1.64 31.13
C GLY A 297 -6.77 -0.81 29.99
N LEU A 298 -6.29 -1.00 28.78
CA LEU A 298 -6.78 -0.27 27.61
C LEU A 298 -8.17 -0.79 27.18
N GLU A 299 -9.09 0.12 26.88
CA GLU A 299 -10.50 -0.20 26.57
C GLU A 299 -10.77 -0.26 25.04
N CYS A 300 -9.82 -0.82 24.27
CA CYS A 300 -10.02 -1.08 22.84
C CYS A 300 -9.23 -2.33 22.41
N PRO A 301 -9.54 -2.93 21.24
CA PRO A 301 -8.79 -4.04 20.68
C PRO A 301 -7.32 -3.69 20.49
N ILE A 302 -6.44 -4.66 20.76
CA ILE A 302 -4.98 -4.50 20.64
C ILE A 302 -4.46 -5.45 19.56
N ILE A 303 -3.78 -4.89 18.56
CA ILE A 303 -2.99 -5.62 17.58
C ILE A 303 -1.52 -5.40 17.88
N MET A 304 -0.74 -6.46 17.90
CA MET A 304 0.65 -6.41 18.29
C MET A 304 1.57 -6.89 17.17
N ASP A 305 2.68 -6.16 16.98
CA ASP A 305 3.72 -6.60 16.05
C ASP A 305 4.41 -7.88 16.53
N ARG A 306 4.87 -8.70 15.58
CA ARG A 306 5.56 -9.98 15.86
C ARG A 306 6.81 -9.81 16.71
N GLU A 307 7.58 -8.74 16.53
CA GLU A 307 8.81 -8.50 17.29
C GLU A 307 8.53 -8.31 18.79
N VAL A 308 7.40 -7.68 19.14
CA VAL A 308 7.00 -7.49 20.54
C VAL A 308 6.72 -8.82 21.22
N ALA A 309 6.23 -9.83 20.48
CA ALA A 309 5.97 -11.17 21.03
C ALA A 309 7.22 -11.86 21.60
N ASN A 310 8.41 -11.47 21.14
CA ASN A 310 9.69 -12.00 21.60
C ASN A 310 10.31 -11.21 22.76
N MET A 311 9.71 -10.07 23.14
CA MET A 311 10.22 -9.19 24.20
C MET A 311 9.76 -9.63 25.58
N LYS A 312 10.56 -9.30 26.61
CA LYS A 312 10.23 -9.42 28.04
C LYS A 312 10.68 -8.19 28.81
N ASN A 313 9.97 -7.90 29.87
CA ASN A 313 10.30 -6.82 30.81
C ASN A 313 10.41 -5.45 30.09
N PHE A 314 9.61 -5.24 29.07
CA PHE A 314 9.62 -4.00 28.29
C PHE A 314 8.92 -2.85 29.03
N ILE A 315 9.14 -1.64 28.56
CA ILE A 315 8.60 -0.41 29.13
C ILE A 315 7.51 0.13 28.22
N VAL A 316 6.38 0.56 28.81
CA VAL A 316 5.21 1.12 28.11
C VAL A 316 4.67 2.35 28.83
N GLY A 317 3.80 3.11 28.18
CA GLY A 317 2.99 4.13 28.84
C GLY A 317 2.08 3.52 29.92
N ALA A 318 1.76 4.28 30.94
CA ALA A 318 0.98 3.80 32.09
C ALA A 318 -0.52 4.16 32.00
N ASN A 319 -1.01 4.68 30.87
CA ASN A 319 -2.34 5.28 30.76
C ASN A 319 -2.60 6.30 31.89
N LYS A 320 -1.56 7.01 32.26
CA LYS A 320 -1.56 8.06 33.27
C LYS A 320 -0.49 9.09 32.91
N THR A 321 -0.86 10.36 32.91
CA THR A 321 0.05 11.45 32.59
C THR A 321 1.32 11.41 33.43
N ASP A 322 2.48 11.60 32.79
CA ASP A 322 3.81 11.59 33.40
C ASP A 322 4.18 10.26 34.13
N HIS A 323 3.66 9.13 33.65
CA HIS A 323 3.98 7.82 34.20
C HIS A 323 4.19 6.78 33.09
N HIS A 324 5.11 5.85 33.36
CA HIS A 324 5.36 4.64 32.58
C HIS A 324 5.38 3.40 33.45
N ILE A 325 5.20 2.23 32.85
CA ILE A 325 5.29 0.92 33.53
C ILE A 325 6.49 0.20 32.96
N LYS A 326 7.42 -0.22 33.84
CA LYS A 326 8.52 -1.10 33.46
C LYS A 326 8.21 -2.56 33.79
N ASN A 327 8.96 -3.48 33.19
CA ASN A 327 8.85 -4.92 33.38
C ASN A 327 7.50 -5.50 32.93
N VAL A 328 6.89 -4.90 31.91
CA VAL A 328 5.66 -5.43 31.32
C VAL A 328 5.97 -6.66 30.48
N ASN A 329 5.10 -7.64 30.54
CA ASN A 329 5.20 -8.89 29.79
C ASN A 329 3.86 -9.24 29.13
N LEU A 330 3.84 -10.15 28.17
CA LEU A 330 2.63 -10.54 27.45
C LEU A 330 1.51 -11.11 28.34
N LYS A 331 1.86 -11.64 29.52
CA LYS A 331 0.86 -12.13 30.49
C LYS A 331 0.04 -11.05 31.17
N ASP A 332 0.46 -9.78 31.04
CA ASP A 332 -0.09 -8.65 31.81
C ASP A 332 -1.22 -7.93 31.09
N PHE A 333 -1.45 -8.25 29.80
CA PHE A 333 -2.54 -7.69 28.98
C PHE A 333 -3.02 -8.70 27.92
N THR A 334 -4.14 -8.41 27.27
CA THR A 334 -4.72 -9.28 26.22
C THR A 334 -4.51 -8.66 24.84
N VAL A 335 -4.08 -9.48 23.89
CA VAL A 335 -3.87 -9.11 22.49
C VAL A 335 -4.89 -9.86 21.64
N GLU A 336 -5.54 -9.17 20.70
CA GLU A 336 -6.49 -9.78 19.78
C GLU A 336 -5.77 -10.52 18.66
N THR A 337 -4.72 -9.90 18.10
CA THR A 337 -3.97 -10.45 16.97
C THR A 337 -2.50 -10.08 17.06
N VAL A 338 -1.63 -11.01 16.67
CA VAL A 338 -0.19 -10.80 16.46
C VAL A 338 0.08 -10.92 14.97
N ALA A 339 0.64 -9.87 14.36
CA ALA A 339 0.90 -9.81 12.93
C ALA A 339 2.17 -8.99 12.62
N ASP A 340 2.63 -9.04 11.38
CA ASP A 340 3.63 -8.12 10.86
C ASP A 340 2.93 -6.80 10.49
N ILE A 341 3.11 -5.79 11.33
CA ILE A 341 2.55 -4.44 11.15
C ILE A 341 3.61 -3.35 11.17
N ALA A 342 4.86 -3.72 11.36
CA ALA A 342 5.97 -2.79 11.36
C ALA A 342 6.45 -2.48 9.93
N GLN A 343 6.95 -1.26 9.72
CA GLN A 343 7.69 -0.89 8.54
C GLN A 343 9.10 -1.48 8.60
N VAL A 344 9.58 -2.03 7.48
CA VAL A 344 10.94 -2.54 7.36
C VAL A 344 11.95 -1.40 7.38
N HIS A 345 13.10 -1.63 8.00
CA HIS A 345 14.23 -0.71 8.04
C HIS A 345 15.46 -1.30 7.36
N GLU A 346 16.44 -0.45 7.09
CA GLU A 346 17.74 -0.89 6.58
C GLU A 346 18.42 -1.82 7.59
N GLY A 347 18.80 -3.01 7.13
CA GLY A 347 19.45 -4.04 7.94
C GLY A 347 18.53 -5.16 8.46
N ASP A 348 17.23 -5.09 8.19
CA ASP A 348 16.26 -6.17 8.54
C ASP A 348 16.45 -7.42 7.68
#